data_def84495e34438014a55f74364a84fa4
#
_entry.id   def84495e34438014a55f74364a84fa4
#
_cell.length_a   1.000
_cell.length_b   1.000
_cell.length_c   1.000
_cell.angle_alpha   90.00
_cell.angle_beta   90.00
_cell.angle_gamma   90.00
#
_symmetry.space_group_name_H-M   'P 1'
#
loop_
_entity.id
_entity.type
_entity.pdbx_description
1 polymer ?
#
loop_
_entity_poly.entity_id
_entity_poly.type
_entity_poly.pdbx_seq_one_letter_code
_entity_poly.pdbx_strand_id
1 'polypeptide(L)'
;RISVLALADMDGAIWRFSPSNMPKGAILRWQHGGATGKRLSRNGDMGVDPADCFELPVEATDLVTGELPLQKEVYLVRGEVPEDYNVRKLYQQAEAASLALASHLKIETPDPYLNTLGGALVAAADGIWDGQVWLHGAIGWRMPLSGWRAGYTGDALGWHDRARTHFDAYAASQVTDVPNTIPHPVQDSTMNLARSEKRWGTPQYSNGYICRNPRRNNQMHHYDMNLCYMDELLWHFNWTGDTAYVRKMWPVITRHLAWEKLNYDPDNDGLYDAYACIWASDALYYNSGAVTHSSAYNYRANKMAAFLASLIGEDPSPYQNEAEQILKAMNKRLWMQGKGCWAEYQDFMGHRRLHESPGLWTIYHALDSDVADPFQAYQATRYVDTEIPHIPVYADGLEEGYATIATTNWLPYSWSINNVAFAEVMHTALAYFQAGRPEEAYRLMKSSFLDGMYLGNSPGNLGQVSFYDAARGECYRDFGDPIGVASRLLVQGLYGILPDVLNGKMVIRPGFPAEWSKASISLPDITYHFVRENDTDIYRIEQRFKAPLALTLQVNVGRERIHSVKVNGKEVDWSFAEAASGYPVVVI
;
A
#
# COMPACT_ATOMS: atom_id res chain seq x y z
N ARG A 1 14.43 18.61 -26.33
CA ARG A 1 14.09 18.08 -25.02
C ARG A 1 13.25 19.09 -24.25
N ILE A 2 12.21 18.61 -23.58
CA ILE A 2 11.38 19.41 -22.68
C ILE A 2 11.56 18.84 -21.29
N SER A 3 11.80 19.70 -20.30
CA SER A 3 11.83 19.35 -18.88
C SER A 3 10.81 20.22 -18.15
N VAL A 4 10.01 19.62 -17.27
CA VAL A 4 9.00 20.32 -16.48
C VAL A 4 9.24 19.98 -15.02
N LEU A 5 9.33 20.98 -14.17
CA LEU A 5 9.59 20.84 -12.73
C LEU A 5 8.61 21.71 -11.95
N ALA A 6 8.16 21.20 -10.80
CA ALA A 6 7.53 22.05 -9.78
C ALA A 6 8.56 23.03 -9.23
N LEU A 7 8.13 24.23 -8.88
CA LEU A 7 9.00 25.20 -8.20
C LEU A 7 9.29 24.72 -6.76
N ALA A 8 10.51 24.98 -6.31
CA ALA A 8 10.87 24.72 -4.92
C ALA A 8 10.27 25.80 -4.00
N ASP A 9 9.63 25.40 -2.92
CA ASP A 9 9.10 26.27 -1.86
C ASP A 9 8.09 27.36 -2.31
N MET A 10 7.49 27.20 -3.49
CA MET A 10 6.46 28.12 -3.99
C MET A 10 5.52 27.42 -4.99
N ASP A 11 4.29 27.93 -5.09
CA ASP A 11 3.30 27.39 -6.02
C ASP A 11 3.65 27.76 -7.47
N GLY A 12 3.86 26.73 -8.30
CA GLY A 12 4.14 26.94 -9.71
C GLY A 12 4.96 25.85 -10.37
N ALA A 13 5.26 26.08 -11.62
CA ALA A 13 6.08 25.18 -12.44
C ALA A 13 7.00 25.94 -13.40
N ILE A 14 8.10 25.31 -13.75
CA ILE A 14 9.06 25.81 -14.72
C ILE A 14 9.31 24.79 -15.82
N TRP A 15 9.23 25.24 -17.05
CA TRP A 15 9.54 24.47 -18.25
C TRP A 15 10.87 24.92 -18.82
N ARG A 16 11.73 23.96 -19.17
CA ARG A 16 12.95 24.19 -19.93
C ARG A 16 12.84 23.48 -21.28
N PHE A 17 12.98 24.23 -22.34
CA PHE A 17 13.03 23.74 -23.70
C PHE A 17 14.49 23.81 -24.19
N SER A 18 15.11 22.65 -24.38
CA SER A 18 16.50 22.53 -24.86
C SER A 18 16.46 22.03 -26.31
N PRO A 19 16.66 22.92 -27.29
CA PRO A 19 16.61 22.54 -28.70
C PRO A 19 17.84 21.71 -29.10
N SER A 20 17.63 20.68 -29.90
CA SER A 20 18.70 19.93 -30.57
C SER A 20 18.29 19.69 -32.04
N ASN A 21 19.18 19.97 -32.96
CA ASN A 21 18.96 19.77 -34.40
C ASN A 21 17.70 20.50 -34.97
N MET A 22 17.40 21.68 -34.45
CA MET A 22 16.23 22.44 -34.87
C MET A 22 16.50 23.17 -36.21
N PRO A 23 15.51 23.22 -37.11
CA PRO A 23 15.61 24.02 -38.32
C PRO A 23 15.88 25.51 -38.02
N LYS A 24 16.59 26.20 -38.91
CA LYS A 24 16.80 27.64 -38.77
C LYS A 24 15.45 28.36 -38.80
N GLY A 25 15.21 29.22 -37.80
CA GLY A 25 13.95 29.95 -37.67
C GLY A 25 12.84 29.19 -36.96
N ALA A 26 13.11 28.03 -36.35
CA ALA A 26 12.13 27.32 -35.51
C ALA A 26 11.62 28.20 -34.37
N ILE A 27 10.32 28.21 -34.15
CA ILE A 27 9.63 29.00 -33.14
C ILE A 27 8.91 28.01 -32.19
N LEU A 28 9.04 28.21 -30.89
CA LEU A 28 8.21 27.59 -29.87
C LEU A 28 6.94 28.42 -29.71
N ARG A 29 5.80 27.83 -30.04
CA ARG A 29 4.49 28.37 -29.66
C ARG A 29 4.01 27.69 -28.41
N TRP A 30 3.50 28.48 -27.49
CA TRP A 30 2.93 27.95 -26.27
C TRP A 30 1.61 28.64 -25.92
N GLN A 31 0.77 27.91 -25.22
CA GLN A 31 -0.52 28.38 -24.77
C GLN A 31 -0.73 27.89 -23.34
N HIS A 32 -1.24 28.74 -22.47
CA HIS A 32 -1.49 28.46 -21.08
C HIS A 32 -2.74 29.22 -20.63
N GLY A 33 -3.52 28.59 -19.73
CA GLY A 33 -4.79 29.13 -19.24
C GLY A 33 -5.98 28.30 -19.73
N GLY A 34 -7.13 28.91 -19.81
CA GLY A 34 -8.38 28.24 -20.18
C GLY A 34 -9.07 27.57 -19.00
N ALA A 35 -8.61 27.86 -17.78
CA ALA A 35 -9.29 27.37 -16.59
C ALA A 35 -10.62 28.10 -16.39
N THR A 36 -11.72 27.35 -16.45
CA THR A 36 -13.07 27.91 -16.25
C THR A 36 -13.44 28.07 -14.78
N GLY A 37 -12.57 27.66 -13.85
CA GLY A 37 -12.89 27.56 -12.43
C GLY A 37 -13.87 26.42 -12.10
N LYS A 38 -14.35 25.72 -13.10
CA LYS A 38 -15.14 24.49 -12.90
C LYS A 38 -14.18 23.37 -12.48
N ARG A 39 -14.53 22.67 -11.40
CA ARG A 39 -13.84 21.42 -11.08
C ARG A 39 -14.02 20.46 -12.23
N LEU A 40 -12.96 19.75 -12.60
CA LEU A 40 -13.09 18.55 -13.42
C LEU A 40 -14.13 17.66 -12.75
N SER A 41 -15.32 17.56 -13.34
CA SER A 41 -16.38 16.71 -12.84
C SER A 41 -16.22 15.36 -13.50
N ARG A 42 -15.98 14.35 -12.71
CA ARG A 42 -16.10 12.98 -13.17
C ARG A 42 -17.60 12.67 -13.34
N ASN A 43 -17.95 11.99 -14.41
CA ASN A 43 -19.29 11.48 -14.60
C ASN A 43 -19.50 10.29 -13.66
N GLY A 44 -20.00 10.57 -12.44
CA GLY A 44 -20.15 9.57 -11.38
C GLY A 44 -18.85 9.29 -10.62
N ASP A 45 -18.92 8.39 -9.67
CA ASP A 45 -17.77 8.03 -8.80
C ASP A 45 -16.66 7.27 -9.54
N MET A 46 -16.91 6.85 -10.76
CA MET A 46 -16.04 5.99 -11.57
C MET A 46 -15.82 6.54 -12.98
N GLY A 47 -15.98 7.84 -13.17
CA GLY A 47 -15.86 8.42 -14.51
C GLY A 47 -14.43 8.39 -15.05
N VAL A 48 -14.30 7.98 -16.30
CA VAL A 48 -13.18 8.36 -17.15
C VAL A 48 -13.21 9.88 -17.27
N ASP A 49 -12.04 10.53 -17.31
CA ASP A 49 -12.01 11.95 -17.67
C ASP A 49 -12.74 12.11 -19.02
N PRO A 50 -13.61 13.11 -19.16
CA PRO A 50 -14.27 13.35 -20.45
C PRO A 50 -13.24 13.41 -21.56
N ALA A 51 -13.59 12.93 -22.74
CA ALA A 51 -12.69 12.94 -23.91
C ALA A 51 -12.17 14.34 -24.23
N ASP A 52 -12.92 15.37 -23.86
CA ASP A 52 -12.64 16.78 -24.05
C ASP A 52 -12.03 17.48 -22.82
N CYS A 53 -11.65 16.77 -21.77
CA CYS A 53 -11.16 17.37 -20.52
C CYS A 53 -9.88 18.20 -20.69
N PHE A 54 -9.13 17.96 -21.73
CA PHE A 54 -7.95 18.72 -22.12
C PHE A 54 -8.19 19.71 -23.28
N GLU A 55 -9.40 19.77 -23.80
CA GLU A 55 -9.76 20.78 -24.79
C GLU A 55 -10.03 22.12 -24.09
N LEU A 56 -9.60 23.20 -24.75
CA LEU A 56 -9.85 24.51 -24.19
C LEU A 56 -11.33 24.87 -24.36
N PRO A 57 -12.03 25.25 -23.31
CA PRO A 57 -13.42 25.67 -23.45
C PRO A 57 -13.51 26.95 -24.32
N VAL A 58 -14.56 27.03 -25.11
CA VAL A 58 -14.80 28.17 -26.01
C VAL A 58 -14.88 29.48 -25.23
N GLU A 59 -15.36 29.45 -24.00
CA GLU A 59 -15.46 30.59 -23.08
C GLU A 59 -14.19 30.87 -22.27
N ALA A 60 -13.05 30.27 -22.59
CA ALA A 60 -11.80 30.53 -21.90
C ALA A 60 -11.35 32.00 -22.05
N THR A 61 -11.31 32.73 -20.94
CA THR A 61 -11.00 34.18 -20.94
C THR A 61 -9.60 34.51 -20.46
N ASP A 62 -8.93 33.58 -19.79
CA ASP A 62 -7.60 33.74 -19.18
C ASP A 62 -6.47 33.11 -20.00
N LEU A 63 -6.70 32.97 -21.31
CA LEU A 63 -5.76 32.33 -22.21
C LEU A 63 -4.58 33.22 -22.57
N VAL A 64 -3.39 32.80 -22.19
CA VAL A 64 -2.13 33.47 -22.51
C VAL A 64 -1.40 32.66 -23.58
N THR A 65 -1.06 33.29 -24.69
CA THR A 65 -0.29 32.67 -25.74
C THR A 65 1.02 33.41 -25.98
N GLY A 66 2.02 32.73 -26.47
CA GLY A 66 3.27 33.36 -26.82
C GLY A 66 4.09 32.59 -27.85
N GLU A 67 5.04 33.27 -28.43
CA GLU A 67 6.00 32.69 -29.37
C GLU A 67 7.41 33.10 -28.95
N LEU A 68 8.34 32.15 -28.99
CA LEU A 68 9.74 32.36 -28.67
C LEU A 68 10.64 31.68 -29.73
N PRO A 69 11.72 32.34 -30.18
CA PRO A 69 12.68 31.71 -31.07
C PRO A 69 13.33 30.51 -30.39
N LEU A 70 13.23 29.33 -30.99
CA LEU A 70 13.76 28.08 -30.42
C LEU A 70 15.16 27.75 -31.01
N GLN A 71 16.06 28.71 -30.96
CA GLN A 71 17.47 28.57 -31.38
C GLN A 71 18.41 28.38 -30.19
N LYS A 72 17.92 28.73 -29.01
CA LYS A 72 18.64 28.64 -27.74
C LYS A 72 17.73 27.99 -26.69
N GLU A 73 18.28 27.64 -25.55
CA GLU A 73 17.53 27.20 -24.40
C GLU A 73 16.53 28.27 -23.94
N VAL A 74 15.26 27.88 -23.80
CA VAL A 74 14.15 28.75 -23.45
C VAL A 74 13.49 28.22 -22.16
N TYR A 75 13.09 29.15 -21.31
CA TYR A 75 12.38 28.85 -20.08
C TYR A 75 11.02 29.53 -20.05
N LEU A 76 10.01 28.83 -19.55
CA LEU A 76 8.71 29.38 -19.21
C LEU A 76 8.45 29.09 -17.73
N VAL A 77 7.88 30.07 -17.04
CA VAL A 77 7.52 29.95 -15.61
C VAL A 77 6.06 30.34 -15.43
N ARG A 78 5.36 29.61 -14.60
CA ARG A 78 4.01 29.93 -14.12
C ARG A 78 3.93 29.65 -12.64
N GLY A 79 3.31 30.57 -11.90
CA GLY A 79 3.16 30.50 -10.47
C GLY A 79 3.50 31.83 -9.79
N GLU A 80 3.50 31.82 -8.48
CA GLU A 80 3.83 32.97 -7.64
C GLU A 80 5.35 33.14 -7.52
N VAL A 81 5.95 33.81 -8.51
CA VAL A 81 7.39 34.10 -8.53
C VAL A 81 7.65 35.59 -8.31
N PRO A 82 8.76 35.98 -7.63
CA PRO A 82 9.16 37.37 -7.49
C PRO A 82 9.39 38.04 -8.86
N GLU A 83 9.09 39.33 -8.99
CA GLU A 83 9.19 40.05 -10.27
C GLU A 83 10.62 40.07 -10.85
N ASP A 84 11.63 40.02 -10.01
CA ASP A 84 13.06 40.11 -10.37
C ASP A 84 13.78 38.74 -10.39
N TYR A 85 13.04 37.64 -10.53
CA TYR A 85 13.64 36.30 -10.47
C TYR A 85 14.62 36.02 -11.62
N ASN A 86 15.71 35.29 -11.27
CA ASN A 86 16.60 34.72 -12.26
C ASN A 86 16.10 33.32 -12.68
N VAL A 87 15.59 33.21 -13.89
CA VAL A 87 14.96 31.99 -14.40
C VAL A 87 15.87 30.77 -14.40
N ARG A 88 17.16 30.93 -14.66
CA ARG A 88 18.12 29.82 -14.64
C ARG A 88 18.38 29.34 -13.20
N LYS A 89 18.52 30.30 -12.27
CA LYS A 89 18.69 29.96 -10.87
C LYS A 89 17.44 29.28 -10.32
N LEU A 90 16.27 29.75 -10.70
CA LEU A 90 14.98 29.16 -10.33
C LEU A 90 14.87 27.72 -10.84
N TYR A 91 15.25 27.48 -12.10
CA TYR A 91 15.28 26.14 -12.66
C TYR A 91 16.28 25.24 -11.92
N GLN A 92 17.47 25.71 -11.63
CA GLN A 92 18.47 24.94 -10.89
C GLN A 92 18.00 24.57 -9.48
N GLN A 93 17.30 25.49 -8.81
CA GLN A 93 16.68 25.20 -7.49
C GLN A 93 15.59 24.15 -7.60
N ALA A 94 14.69 24.26 -8.57
CA ALA A 94 13.64 23.28 -8.82
C ALA A 94 14.22 21.90 -9.18
N GLU A 95 15.25 21.87 -10.02
CA GLU A 95 15.93 20.64 -10.41
C GLU A 95 16.63 19.98 -9.20
N ALA A 96 17.35 20.77 -8.39
CA ALA A 96 17.99 20.28 -7.18
C ALA A 96 16.99 19.73 -6.16
N ALA A 97 15.87 20.41 -5.94
CA ALA A 97 14.80 19.94 -5.07
C ALA A 97 14.18 18.62 -5.56
N SER A 98 13.86 18.54 -6.85
CA SER A 98 13.31 17.32 -7.47
C SER A 98 14.30 16.15 -7.40
N LEU A 99 15.59 16.39 -7.65
CA LEU A 99 16.63 15.36 -7.55
C LEU A 99 16.88 14.94 -6.10
N ALA A 100 16.84 15.86 -5.15
CA ALA A 100 16.94 15.56 -3.72
C ALA A 100 15.78 14.65 -3.28
N LEU A 101 14.55 15.00 -3.66
CA LEU A 101 13.38 14.18 -3.40
C LEU A 101 13.52 12.79 -4.03
N ALA A 102 13.77 12.71 -5.33
CA ALA A 102 13.91 11.44 -6.04
C ALA A 102 15.06 10.57 -5.51
N SER A 103 16.10 11.17 -4.92
CA SER A 103 17.24 10.44 -4.36
C SER A 103 16.98 9.84 -2.97
N HIS A 104 15.82 10.11 -2.37
CA HIS A 104 15.44 9.57 -1.06
C HIS A 104 15.35 8.03 -1.06
N LEU A 105 14.94 7.46 -2.18
CA LEU A 105 14.99 6.03 -2.44
C LEU A 105 15.75 5.79 -3.74
N LYS A 106 16.84 5.04 -3.67
CA LYS A 106 17.63 4.60 -4.83
C LYS A 106 17.59 3.10 -4.93
N ILE A 107 17.28 2.60 -6.13
CA ILE A 107 17.35 1.17 -6.43
C ILE A 107 18.13 0.94 -7.71
N GLU A 108 18.84 -0.18 -7.76
CA GLU A 108 19.50 -0.69 -8.95
C GLU A 108 19.27 -2.19 -9.03
N THR A 109 18.75 -2.64 -10.16
CA THR A 109 18.44 -4.03 -10.47
C THR A 109 18.81 -4.34 -11.91
N PRO A 110 18.84 -5.59 -12.35
CA PRO A 110 18.92 -5.93 -13.77
C PRO A 110 17.72 -5.46 -14.58
N ASP A 111 16.58 -5.16 -13.93
CA ASP A 111 15.36 -4.73 -14.62
C ASP A 111 15.31 -3.20 -14.79
N PRO A 112 15.39 -2.69 -16.03
CA PRO A 112 15.41 -1.24 -16.28
C PRO A 112 14.10 -0.54 -15.90
N TYR A 113 12.96 -1.24 -15.91
CA TYR A 113 11.67 -0.67 -15.51
C TYR A 113 11.63 -0.42 -14.01
N LEU A 114 12.11 -1.37 -13.20
CA LEU A 114 12.17 -1.19 -11.75
C LEU A 114 13.13 -0.08 -11.34
N ASN A 115 14.23 0.12 -12.08
CA ASN A 115 15.22 1.15 -11.73
C ASN A 115 14.67 2.58 -11.77
N THR A 116 13.55 2.81 -12.46
CA THR A 116 12.88 4.10 -12.47
C THR A 116 11.85 4.25 -11.35
N LEU A 117 11.47 3.15 -10.70
CA LEU A 117 10.40 3.12 -9.70
C LEU A 117 10.77 3.93 -8.45
N GLY A 118 12.03 3.86 -7.99
CA GLY A 118 12.42 4.48 -6.72
C GLY A 118 12.05 5.96 -6.64
N GLY A 119 12.58 6.77 -7.56
CA GLY A 119 12.29 8.21 -7.61
C GLY A 119 10.83 8.53 -7.90
N ALA A 120 10.17 7.75 -8.76
CA ALA A 120 8.76 7.92 -9.09
C ALA A 120 7.86 7.65 -7.87
N LEU A 121 8.15 6.60 -7.12
CA LEU A 121 7.41 6.23 -5.91
C LEU A 121 7.52 7.30 -4.83
N VAL A 122 8.73 7.82 -4.60
CA VAL A 122 8.97 8.92 -3.65
C VAL A 122 8.21 10.18 -4.06
N ALA A 123 8.27 10.57 -5.34
CA ALA A 123 7.55 11.73 -5.84
C ALA A 123 6.03 11.57 -5.72
N ALA A 124 5.48 10.38 -6.01
CA ALA A 124 4.06 10.09 -5.84
C ALA A 124 3.65 10.14 -4.36
N ALA A 125 4.45 9.58 -3.48
CA ALA A 125 4.23 9.58 -2.03
C ALA A 125 4.27 10.99 -1.42
N ASP A 126 5.19 11.84 -1.87
CA ASP A 126 5.26 13.24 -1.48
C ASP A 126 4.04 14.02 -2.01
N GLY A 127 3.60 13.72 -3.23
CA GLY A 127 2.45 14.37 -3.87
C GLY A 127 1.11 14.16 -3.17
N ILE A 128 0.95 13.08 -2.44
CA ILE A 128 -0.25 12.81 -1.62
C ILE A 128 -0.10 13.23 -0.15
N TRP A 129 1.02 13.84 0.25
CA TRP A 129 1.23 14.42 1.57
C TRP A 129 0.70 15.84 1.64
N ASP A 130 -0.14 16.16 2.62
CA ASP A 130 -0.74 17.51 2.76
C ASP A 130 -0.10 18.36 3.87
N GLY A 131 1.02 17.90 4.42
CA GLY A 131 1.69 18.52 5.56
C GLY A 131 1.28 17.94 6.92
N GLN A 132 0.19 17.16 6.98
CA GLN A 132 -0.30 16.54 8.20
C GLN A 132 -0.60 15.04 8.03
N VAL A 133 -1.22 14.66 6.92
CA VAL A 133 -1.61 13.27 6.65
C VAL A 133 -1.35 12.90 5.20
N TRP A 134 -1.14 11.61 4.93
CA TRP A 134 -1.26 11.08 3.58
C TRP A 134 -2.73 11.04 3.20
N LEU A 135 -3.02 11.53 2.01
CA LEU A 135 -4.36 11.64 1.49
C LEU A 135 -4.75 10.37 0.72
N HIS A 136 -6.05 10.19 0.56
CA HIS A 136 -6.60 9.08 -0.22
C HIS A 136 -6.24 9.16 -1.70
N GLY A 137 -5.98 10.35 -2.23
CA GLY A 137 -5.57 10.56 -3.60
C GLY A 137 -4.87 11.88 -3.85
N ALA A 138 -4.35 12.04 -5.07
CA ALA A 138 -3.54 13.20 -5.45
C ALA A 138 -4.37 14.38 -5.98
N ILE A 139 -5.45 14.11 -6.73
CA ILE A 139 -6.23 15.11 -7.47
C ILE A 139 -7.71 15.04 -7.11
N GLY A 140 -8.46 14.11 -7.71
CA GLY A 140 -9.92 14.02 -7.54
C GLY A 140 -10.33 13.53 -6.16
N TRP A 141 -9.53 12.70 -5.55
CA TRP A 141 -9.72 12.16 -4.21
C TRP A 141 -8.74 12.73 -3.18
N ARG A 142 -8.30 13.97 -3.38
CA ARG A 142 -7.41 14.67 -2.47
C ARG A 142 -8.10 15.01 -1.15
N MET A 143 -8.36 14.00 -0.34
CA MET A 143 -9.03 14.11 0.95
C MET A 143 -8.46 13.13 1.97
N PRO A 144 -8.54 13.45 3.27
CA PRO A 144 -8.16 12.52 4.32
C PRO A 144 -9.02 11.26 4.32
N LEU A 145 -8.36 10.12 4.57
CA LEU A 145 -8.99 8.84 4.84
C LEU A 145 -8.05 8.05 5.75
N SER A 146 -8.45 7.80 7.00
CA SER A 146 -7.57 7.19 7.99
C SER A 146 -7.10 5.81 7.52
N GLY A 147 -5.79 5.63 7.49
CA GLY A 147 -5.19 4.43 6.95
C GLY A 147 -5.41 4.32 5.44
N TRP A 148 -6.18 3.35 5.02
CA TRP A 148 -6.42 2.99 3.63
C TRP A 148 -5.15 2.76 2.84
N ARG A 149 -4.13 2.20 3.53
CA ARG A 149 -2.82 1.77 3.02
C ARG A 149 -1.87 2.88 2.54
N ALA A 150 -2.32 4.12 2.38
CA ALA A 150 -1.41 5.22 2.00
C ALA A 150 -0.38 5.53 3.09
N GLY A 151 -0.72 5.31 4.36
CA GLY A 151 0.16 5.52 5.52
C GLY A 151 1.35 4.56 5.58
N TYR A 152 1.28 3.37 4.97
CA TYR A 152 2.43 2.46 4.85
C TYR A 152 3.65 3.09 4.16
N THR A 153 3.41 4.10 3.33
CA THR A 153 4.46 4.84 2.64
C THR A 153 5.50 5.41 3.61
N GLY A 154 5.03 5.93 4.75
CA GLY A 154 5.88 6.68 5.68
C GLY A 154 7.08 5.89 6.15
N ASP A 155 6.84 4.78 6.78
CA ASP A 155 7.92 3.98 7.38
C ASP A 155 8.70 3.20 6.32
N ALA A 156 8.03 2.64 5.32
CA ALA A 156 8.69 1.92 4.24
C ALA A 156 9.71 2.79 3.48
N LEU A 157 9.47 4.09 3.38
CA LEU A 157 10.39 5.05 2.76
C LEU A 157 11.27 5.81 3.77
N GLY A 158 11.20 5.51 5.08
CA GLY A 158 12.01 6.17 6.10
C GLY A 158 11.53 7.58 6.49
N TRP A 159 10.28 7.93 6.22
CA TRP A 159 9.63 9.18 6.66
C TRP A 159 8.89 9.02 7.99
N HIS A 160 9.60 8.52 9.02
CA HIS A 160 9.03 8.20 10.33
C HIS A 160 8.37 9.40 11.02
N ASP A 161 8.90 10.60 10.85
CA ASP A 161 8.32 11.81 11.42
C ASP A 161 6.98 12.18 10.76
N ARG A 162 6.88 12.01 9.42
CA ARG A 162 5.61 12.17 8.71
C ARG A 162 4.60 11.10 9.14
N ALA A 163 5.04 9.85 9.29
CA ALA A 163 4.21 8.76 9.79
C ALA A 163 3.65 9.09 11.18
N ARG A 164 4.51 9.52 12.10
CA ARG A 164 4.08 9.96 13.44
C ARG A 164 3.07 11.10 13.38
N THR A 165 3.31 12.11 12.53
CA THR A 165 2.37 13.24 12.36
C THR A 165 1.02 12.76 11.85
N HIS A 166 1.00 11.84 10.89
CA HIS A 166 -0.20 11.21 10.37
C HIS A 166 -0.97 10.44 11.46
N PHE A 167 -0.29 9.58 12.22
CA PHE A 167 -0.93 8.81 13.27
C PHE A 167 -1.44 9.68 14.42
N ASP A 168 -0.70 10.71 14.81
CA ASP A 168 -1.13 11.66 15.84
C ASP A 168 -2.38 12.44 15.43
N ALA A 169 -2.45 12.85 14.16
CA ALA A 169 -3.61 13.59 13.65
C ALA A 169 -4.89 12.76 13.72
N TYR A 170 -4.83 11.50 13.30
CA TYR A 170 -5.98 10.60 13.36
C TYR A 170 -6.29 10.14 14.79
N ALA A 171 -5.29 9.90 15.62
CA ALA A 171 -5.49 9.57 17.03
C ALA A 171 -6.27 10.67 17.77
N ALA A 172 -5.99 11.93 17.45
CA ALA A 172 -6.73 13.08 18.01
C ALA A 172 -8.20 13.11 17.58
N SER A 173 -8.58 12.44 16.51
CA SER A 173 -9.97 12.33 16.04
C SER A 173 -10.74 11.15 16.65
N GLN A 174 -10.09 10.32 17.48
CA GLN A 174 -10.76 9.19 18.09
C GLN A 174 -11.92 9.64 18.97
N VAL A 175 -13.07 9.02 18.79
CA VAL A 175 -14.27 9.27 19.59
C VAL A 175 -14.04 8.76 21.01
N THR A 176 -14.30 9.63 22.01
CA THR A 176 -14.08 9.33 23.43
C THR A 176 -15.23 9.68 24.34
N ASP A 177 -16.27 10.35 23.82
CA ASP A 177 -17.38 10.94 24.56
C ASP A 177 -18.75 10.41 24.14
N VAL A 178 -18.79 9.46 23.19
CA VAL A 178 -20.02 8.81 22.76
C VAL A 178 -20.06 7.38 23.31
N PRO A 179 -20.95 7.06 24.24
CA PRO A 179 -21.04 5.70 24.80
C PRO A 179 -21.33 4.65 23.73
N ASN A 180 -20.74 3.50 23.86
CA ASN A 180 -21.09 2.34 23.05
C ASN A 180 -22.48 1.85 23.48
N THR A 181 -23.45 2.03 22.61
CA THR A 181 -24.86 1.66 22.90
C THR A 181 -25.36 0.55 21.99
N ILE A 182 -24.51 0.02 21.13
CA ILE A 182 -24.98 -0.79 20.06
C ILE A 182 -24.72 -2.24 20.33
N PRO A 183 -25.85 -2.94 20.41
CA PRO A 183 -25.82 -4.38 20.37
C PRO A 183 -25.43 -4.86 18.98
N HIS A 184 -25.07 -6.09 18.93
CA HIS A 184 -24.98 -6.86 17.72
C HIS A 184 -26.22 -6.63 16.81
N PRO A 185 -26.06 -6.47 15.51
CA PRO A 185 -27.17 -6.33 14.60
C PRO A 185 -28.10 -7.52 14.68
N VAL A 186 -29.39 -7.22 14.69
CA VAL A 186 -30.43 -8.23 14.65
C VAL A 186 -30.99 -8.34 13.23
N GLN A 187 -31.65 -9.46 12.95
CA GLN A 187 -32.31 -9.63 11.67
C GLN A 187 -33.41 -8.59 11.48
N ASP A 188 -33.41 -7.90 10.35
CA ASP A 188 -34.59 -7.15 9.89
C ASP A 188 -35.61 -8.13 9.33
N SER A 189 -36.60 -8.45 10.12
CA SER A 189 -37.64 -9.42 9.76
C SER A 189 -38.51 -8.98 8.59
N THR A 190 -38.59 -7.69 8.32
CA THR A 190 -39.40 -7.16 7.21
C THR A 190 -38.71 -7.28 5.87
N MET A 191 -37.40 -7.19 5.87
CA MET A 191 -36.56 -7.29 4.67
C MET A 191 -35.84 -8.63 4.57
N ASN A 192 -35.94 -9.48 5.56
CA ASN A 192 -35.20 -10.73 5.70
C ASN A 192 -33.67 -10.53 5.58
N LEU A 193 -33.18 -9.43 6.13
CA LEU A 193 -31.75 -9.09 6.18
C LEU A 193 -31.22 -9.33 7.57
N ALA A 194 -30.00 -9.76 7.65
CA ALA A 194 -29.30 -9.95 8.93
C ALA A 194 -28.95 -8.63 9.62
N ARG A 195 -29.19 -7.51 8.98
CA ARG A 195 -28.88 -6.19 9.46
C ARG A 195 -30.08 -5.27 9.40
N SER A 196 -30.39 -4.65 10.55
CA SER A 196 -31.54 -3.78 10.70
C SER A 196 -31.27 -2.28 10.55
N GLU A 197 -30.01 -1.86 10.42
CA GLU A 197 -29.67 -0.45 10.37
C GLU A 197 -30.11 0.22 9.07
N LYS A 198 -30.97 1.21 9.21
CA LYS A 198 -31.42 2.04 8.09
C LYS A 198 -30.49 3.23 7.81
N ARG A 199 -29.71 3.65 8.81
CA ARG A 199 -28.71 4.70 8.68
C ARG A 199 -27.32 4.08 8.80
N TRP A 200 -26.73 3.87 7.67
CA TRP A 200 -25.45 3.26 7.54
C TRP A 200 -24.37 3.95 8.41
N GLY A 201 -23.66 3.17 9.19
CA GLY A 201 -22.54 3.60 10.02
C GLY A 201 -22.88 4.38 11.29
N THR A 202 -24.12 4.90 11.46
CA THR A 202 -24.50 5.72 12.62
C THR A 202 -24.26 5.01 13.95
N PRO A 203 -24.62 3.74 14.12
CA PRO A 203 -24.43 3.04 15.37
C PRO A 203 -22.97 2.82 15.76
N GLN A 204 -22.08 2.64 14.83
CA GLN A 204 -20.67 2.40 15.08
C GLN A 204 -19.90 3.67 15.47
N TYR A 205 -20.51 4.86 15.34
CA TYR A 205 -19.93 6.10 15.81
C TYR A 205 -20.02 6.19 17.33
N SER A 206 -19.04 5.60 17.99
CA SER A 206 -18.94 5.49 19.45
C SER A 206 -17.49 5.44 19.93
N ASN A 207 -17.30 5.39 21.25
CA ASN A 207 -15.98 5.40 21.86
C ASN A 207 -15.05 4.34 21.27
N GLY A 208 -13.92 4.78 20.77
CA GLY A 208 -12.89 3.96 20.14
C GLY A 208 -12.81 4.10 18.62
N TYR A 209 -13.88 4.59 17.95
CA TYR A 209 -13.87 4.84 16.52
C TYR A 209 -12.92 5.99 16.14
N ILE A 210 -12.13 5.82 15.10
CA ILE A 210 -11.22 6.84 14.54
C ILE A 210 -11.87 7.42 13.30
N CYS A 211 -12.03 8.76 13.27
CA CYS A 211 -12.82 9.43 12.25
C CYS A 211 -12.10 9.47 10.88
N ARG A 212 -12.88 9.46 9.82
CA ARG A 212 -12.38 9.57 8.44
C ARG A 212 -11.52 10.81 8.20
N ASN A 213 -11.91 11.92 8.81
CA ASN A 213 -11.22 13.19 8.65
C ASN A 213 -10.69 13.66 10.01
N PRO A 214 -9.36 13.79 10.21
CA PRO A 214 -8.80 14.15 11.51
C PRO A 214 -9.17 15.57 11.96
N ARG A 215 -9.65 16.41 11.04
CA ARG A 215 -10.11 17.78 11.31
C ARG A 215 -11.61 17.86 11.61
N ARG A 216 -12.34 16.74 11.52
CA ARG A 216 -13.79 16.64 11.73
C ARG A 216 -14.12 15.33 12.42
N ASN A 217 -14.05 15.34 13.75
CA ASN A 217 -14.26 14.16 14.59
C ASN A 217 -15.73 13.70 14.74
N ASN A 218 -16.60 14.08 13.82
CA ASN A 218 -18.02 13.69 13.80
C ASN A 218 -18.40 12.95 12.53
N GLN A 219 -17.41 12.48 11.76
CA GLN A 219 -17.66 11.84 10.48
C GLN A 219 -17.32 10.36 10.53
N MET A 220 -18.34 9.55 10.61
CA MET A 220 -18.26 8.11 10.37
C MET A 220 -18.13 7.84 8.87
N HIS A 221 -17.34 6.82 8.53
CA HIS A 221 -17.32 6.21 7.20
C HIS A 221 -17.30 4.69 7.35
N HIS A 222 -16.45 3.99 6.59
CA HIS A 222 -16.30 2.55 6.74
C HIS A 222 -15.47 2.22 7.97
N TYR A 223 -15.78 1.13 8.66
CA TYR A 223 -15.00 0.79 9.84
C TYR A 223 -13.63 0.16 9.51
N ASP A 224 -13.51 -0.49 8.37
CA ASP A 224 -12.27 -1.10 7.90
C ASP A 224 -11.13 -0.11 7.66
N MET A 225 -11.43 1.19 7.54
CA MET A 225 -10.41 2.24 7.64
C MET A 225 -9.66 2.20 8.97
N ASN A 226 -10.36 1.89 10.05
CA ASN A 226 -9.76 1.78 11.39
C ASN A 226 -8.83 0.57 11.49
N LEU A 227 -9.16 -0.52 10.83
CA LEU A 227 -8.31 -1.71 10.74
C LEU A 227 -6.98 -1.38 10.06
N CYS A 228 -7.02 -0.71 8.89
CA CYS A 228 -5.85 -0.25 8.18
C CYS A 228 -4.98 0.70 9.02
N TYR A 229 -5.61 1.73 9.61
CA TYR A 229 -4.91 2.70 10.46
C TYR A 229 -4.16 2.00 11.59
N MET A 230 -4.82 1.04 12.24
CA MET A 230 -4.22 0.30 13.34
C MET A 230 -3.03 -0.53 12.86
N ASP A 231 -3.16 -1.22 11.74
CA ASP A 231 -2.06 -2.03 11.19
C ASP A 231 -0.87 -1.16 10.77
N GLU A 232 -1.10 -0.03 10.10
CA GLU A 232 -0.07 0.94 9.75
C GLU A 232 0.67 1.47 10.98
N LEU A 233 -0.06 1.79 12.07
CA LEU A 233 0.52 2.22 13.35
C LEU A 233 1.38 1.12 13.99
N LEU A 234 0.94 -0.12 13.95
CA LEU A 234 1.70 -1.26 14.50
C LEU A 234 3.01 -1.48 13.72
N TRP A 235 2.99 -1.34 12.40
CA TRP A 235 4.20 -1.35 11.59
C TRP A 235 5.15 -0.20 11.93
N HIS A 236 4.63 1.00 12.21
CA HIS A 236 5.45 2.13 12.66
C HIS A 236 6.27 1.81 13.92
N PHE A 237 5.69 1.11 14.87
CA PHE A 237 6.43 0.68 16.06
C PHE A 237 7.55 -0.30 15.73
N ASN A 238 7.32 -1.22 14.80
CA ASN A 238 8.37 -2.15 14.35
C ASN A 238 9.54 -1.43 13.66
N TRP A 239 9.27 -0.35 12.93
CA TRP A 239 10.30 0.44 12.28
C TRP A 239 11.06 1.34 13.25
N THR A 240 10.39 1.95 14.21
CA THR A 240 10.97 3.01 15.06
C THR A 240 11.47 2.54 16.42
N GLY A 241 10.87 1.49 16.96
CA GLY A 241 11.17 0.99 18.31
C GLY A 241 10.90 1.99 19.43
N ASP A 242 10.09 3.03 19.18
CA ASP A 242 9.83 4.11 20.12
C ASP A 242 8.82 3.70 21.20
N THR A 243 9.30 3.17 22.30
CA THR A 243 8.46 2.75 23.43
C THR A 243 7.75 3.91 24.13
N ALA A 244 8.28 5.13 24.06
CA ALA A 244 7.59 6.31 24.58
C ALA A 244 6.37 6.63 23.72
N TYR A 245 6.50 6.49 22.39
CA TYR A 245 5.38 6.65 21.48
C TYR A 245 4.35 5.51 21.62
N VAL A 246 4.78 4.28 21.87
CA VAL A 246 3.87 3.18 22.24
C VAL A 246 3.02 3.57 23.45
N ARG A 247 3.63 4.08 24.54
CA ARG A 247 2.89 4.53 25.74
C ARG A 247 1.90 5.65 25.42
N LYS A 248 2.29 6.59 24.59
CA LYS A 248 1.41 7.69 24.13
C LYS A 248 0.19 7.16 23.39
N MET A 249 0.38 6.20 22.49
CA MET A 249 -0.67 5.65 21.64
C MET A 249 -1.47 4.52 22.30
N TRP A 250 -1.00 3.98 23.42
CA TRP A 250 -1.63 2.86 24.11
C TRP A 250 -3.13 3.08 24.40
N PRO A 251 -3.57 4.24 24.91
CA PRO A 251 -5.01 4.49 25.10
C PRO A 251 -5.82 4.50 23.80
N VAL A 252 -5.21 4.88 22.69
CA VAL A 252 -5.87 4.87 21.37
C VAL A 252 -6.06 3.43 20.89
N ILE A 253 -5.03 2.60 21.05
CA ILE A 253 -5.03 1.18 20.67
C ILE A 253 -6.09 0.43 21.49
N THR A 254 -6.06 0.57 22.81
CA THR A 254 -6.96 -0.17 23.69
C THR A 254 -8.42 0.19 23.51
N ARG A 255 -8.74 1.48 23.29
CA ARG A 255 -10.11 1.91 22.97
C ARG A 255 -10.57 1.37 21.62
N HIS A 256 -9.69 1.37 20.62
CA HIS A 256 -10.01 0.81 19.31
C HIS A 256 -10.33 -0.69 19.42
N LEU A 257 -9.47 -1.48 20.08
CA LEU A 257 -9.69 -2.92 20.26
C LEU A 257 -10.99 -3.23 21.01
N ALA A 258 -11.29 -2.45 22.05
CA ALA A 258 -12.56 -2.57 22.77
C ALA A 258 -13.76 -2.24 21.90
N TRP A 259 -13.64 -1.22 21.05
CA TRP A 259 -14.67 -0.83 20.08
C TRP A 259 -14.90 -1.92 19.02
N GLU A 260 -13.82 -2.49 18.46
CA GLU A 260 -13.88 -3.61 17.52
C GLU A 260 -14.60 -4.82 18.14
N LYS A 261 -14.15 -5.24 19.32
CA LYS A 261 -14.73 -6.40 20.02
C LYS A 261 -16.22 -6.22 20.27
N LEU A 262 -16.63 -5.06 20.78
CA LEU A 262 -18.02 -4.80 21.13
C LEU A 262 -18.93 -4.76 19.90
N ASN A 263 -18.47 -4.17 18.79
CA ASN A 263 -19.30 -3.96 17.62
C ASN A 263 -19.30 -5.16 16.65
N TYR A 264 -18.20 -5.92 16.60
CA TYR A 264 -18.00 -6.92 15.53
C TYR A 264 -17.74 -8.35 16.03
N ASP A 265 -17.54 -8.57 17.32
CA ASP A 265 -17.56 -9.90 17.94
C ASP A 265 -18.29 -9.88 19.29
N PRO A 266 -19.57 -9.42 19.33
CA PRO A 266 -20.32 -9.31 20.58
C PRO A 266 -20.75 -10.65 21.15
N ASP A 267 -20.85 -11.71 20.36
CA ASP A 267 -21.13 -13.07 20.81
C ASP A 267 -19.89 -13.83 21.27
N ASN A 268 -18.74 -13.17 21.17
CA ASN A 268 -17.46 -13.68 21.68
C ASN A 268 -17.05 -15.03 21.08
N ASP A 269 -17.34 -15.24 19.81
CA ASP A 269 -17.01 -16.49 19.12
C ASP A 269 -15.61 -16.47 18.46
N GLY A 270 -14.92 -15.33 18.51
CA GLY A 270 -13.58 -15.12 17.99
C GLY A 270 -13.52 -14.78 16.50
N LEU A 271 -14.66 -14.56 15.86
CA LEU A 271 -14.73 -14.10 14.48
C LEU A 271 -15.41 -12.74 14.42
N TYR A 272 -14.81 -11.83 13.67
CA TYR A 272 -15.30 -10.46 13.56
C TYR A 272 -16.26 -10.33 12.39
N ASP A 273 -17.51 -10.05 12.72
CA ASP A 273 -18.58 -9.84 11.75
C ASP A 273 -18.39 -8.53 11.00
N ALA A 274 -18.60 -8.55 9.70
CA ALA A 274 -18.51 -7.35 8.90
C ALA A 274 -19.88 -6.93 8.36
N TYR A 275 -20.36 -5.84 8.85
CA TYR A 275 -21.41 -5.05 8.24
C TYR A 275 -20.95 -3.60 8.23
N ALA A 276 -21.24 -2.87 7.19
CA ALA A 276 -20.61 -1.58 6.87
C ALA A 276 -19.09 -1.69 6.61
N CYS A 277 -18.63 -2.86 6.22
CA CYS A 277 -17.31 -3.10 5.69
C CYS A 277 -17.39 -3.14 4.17
N ILE A 278 -16.55 -2.39 3.52
CA ILE A 278 -16.57 -2.26 2.06
C ILE A 278 -15.15 -2.38 1.49
N TRP A 279 -14.35 -3.25 2.09
CA TRP A 279 -13.00 -3.47 1.62
C TRP A 279 -12.96 -3.67 0.11
N ALA A 280 -11.96 -3.03 -0.52
CA ALA A 280 -11.71 -2.98 -1.94
C ALA A 280 -12.75 -2.26 -2.81
N SER A 281 -13.99 -2.03 -2.35
CA SER A 281 -14.99 -1.41 -3.19
C SER A 281 -16.20 -0.89 -2.42
N ASP A 282 -16.60 0.33 -2.72
CA ASP A 282 -17.89 0.88 -2.26
C ASP A 282 -19.10 0.08 -2.79
N ALA A 283 -18.89 -0.82 -3.74
CA ALA A 283 -19.94 -1.70 -4.26
C ALA A 283 -20.11 -2.99 -3.45
N LEU A 284 -19.20 -3.28 -2.54
CA LEU A 284 -19.22 -4.49 -1.74
C LEU A 284 -19.78 -4.21 -0.35
N TYR A 285 -20.93 -4.76 -0.06
CA TYR A 285 -21.54 -4.73 1.26
C TYR A 285 -21.75 -6.16 1.74
N TYR A 286 -21.13 -6.49 2.87
CA TYR A 286 -21.50 -7.71 3.58
C TYR A 286 -22.80 -7.46 4.34
N ASN A 287 -23.76 -8.34 4.19
CA ASN A 287 -25.02 -8.24 4.94
C ASN A 287 -24.84 -8.60 6.42
N SER A 288 -23.88 -9.43 6.70
CA SER A 288 -23.40 -9.84 8.01
C SER A 288 -22.42 -10.99 7.84
N GLY A 289 -21.83 -11.40 8.92
CA GLY A 289 -21.09 -12.63 8.97
C GLY A 289 -19.62 -12.43 9.33
N ALA A 290 -19.03 -13.52 9.73
CA ALA A 290 -17.66 -13.60 10.16
C ALA A 290 -16.71 -13.47 8.95
N VAL A 291 -16.09 -12.32 8.80
CA VAL A 291 -15.26 -11.98 7.65
C VAL A 291 -13.80 -12.26 7.92
N THR A 292 -13.14 -12.94 7.00
CA THR A 292 -11.75 -13.36 7.16
C THR A 292 -10.80 -12.18 7.30
N HIS A 293 -10.86 -11.17 6.44
CA HIS A 293 -9.90 -10.05 6.49
C HIS A 293 -10.03 -9.23 7.78
N SER A 294 -11.24 -8.97 8.26
CA SER A 294 -11.45 -8.26 9.53
C SER A 294 -10.95 -9.06 10.72
N SER A 295 -11.22 -10.38 10.73
CA SER A 295 -10.71 -11.27 11.77
C SER A 295 -9.18 -11.36 11.75
N ALA A 296 -8.56 -11.38 10.56
CA ALA A 296 -7.10 -11.39 10.41
C ALA A 296 -6.45 -10.11 10.97
N TYR A 297 -6.99 -8.93 10.64
CA TYR A 297 -6.52 -7.68 11.22
C TYR A 297 -6.64 -7.65 12.74
N ASN A 298 -7.78 -8.09 13.29
CA ASN A 298 -8.00 -8.13 14.73
C ASN A 298 -7.08 -9.16 15.42
N TYR A 299 -6.78 -10.29 14.77
CA TYR A 299 -5.75 -11.21 15.25
C TYR A 299 -4.41 -10.54 15.41
N ARG A 300 -3.90 -9.90 14.32
CA ARG A 300 -2.62 -9.20 14.33
C ARG A 300 -2.61 -8.08 15.36
N ALA A 301 -3.67 -7.27 15.42
CA ALA A 301 -3.75 -6.15 16.35
C ALA A 301 -3.71 -6.61 17.81
N ASN A 302 -4.43 -7.66 18.17
CA ASN A 302 -4.40 -8.23 19.53
C ASN A 302 -3.05 -8.92 19.84
N LYS A 303 -2.46 -9.67 18.91
CA LYS A 303 -1.12 -10.26 19.05
C LYS A 303 -0.07 -9.19 19.33
N MET A 304 -0.07 -8.11 18.56
CA MET A 304 0.83 -6.99 18.79
C MET A 304 0.52 -6.23 20.08
N ALA A 305 -0.75 -6.02 20.41
CA ALA A 305 -1.14 -5.37 21.66
C ALA A 305 -0.68 -6.16 22.89
N ALA A 306 -0.74 -7.49 22.87
CA ALA A 306 -0.18 -8.32 23.93
C ALA A 306 1.33 -8.12 24.12
N PHE A 307 2.07 -8.06 23.00
CA PHE A 307 3.51 -7.77 23.02
C PHE A 307 3.79 -6.36 23.55
N LEU A 308 3.09 -5.36 23.03
CA LEU A 308 3.25 -3.97 23.46
C LEU A 308 2.88 -3.77 24.94
N ALA A 309 1.81 -4.40 25.41
CA ALA A 309 1.42 -4.39 26.83
C ALA A 309 2.57 -4.86 27.71
N SER A 310 3.15 -6.04 27.40
CA SER A 310 4.31 -6.56 28.13
C SER A 310 5.49 -5.59 28.12
N LEU A 311 5.76 -4.97 26.98
CA LEU A 311 6.86 -4.03 26.79
C LEU A 311 6.71 -2.76 27.66
N ILE A 312 5.48 -2.29 27.85
CA ILE A 312 5.20 -1.05 28.61
C ILE A 312 4.78 -1.31 30.06
N GLY A 313 4.68 -2.57 30.48
CA GLY A 313 4.32 -2.98 31.85
C GLY A 313 2.82 -3.01 32.13
N GLU A 314 2.00 -3.16 31.09
CA GLU A 314 0.56 -3.40 31.16
C GLU A 314 0.27 -4.92 31.10
N ASP A 315 -0.97 -5.33 31.42
CA ASP A 315 -1.37 -6.74 31.36
C ASP A 315 -1.57 -7.22 29.93
N PRO A 316 -0.76 -8.17 29.41
CA PRO A 316 -0.91 -8.72 28.06
C PRO A 316 -2.04 -9.72 27.91
N SER A 317 -2.52 -10.31 29.02
CA SER A 317 -3.39 -11.49 29.02
C SER A 317 -4.69 -11.30 28.24
N PRO A 318 -5.42 -10.17 28.34
CA PRO A 318 -6.65 -9.98 27.58
C PRO A 318 -6.43 -10.06 26.07
N TYR A 319 -5.35 -9.46 25.58
CA TYR A 319 -5.02 -9.40 24.15
C TYR A 319 -4.46 -10.72 23.63
N GLN A 320 -3.65 -11.41 24.45
CA GLN A 320 -3.14 -12.74 24.10
C GLN A 320 -4.29 -13.74 23.97
N ASN A 321 -5.19 -13.78 24.93
CA ASN A 321 -6.35 -14.67 24.91
C ASN A 321 -7.25 -14.40 23.70
N GLU A 322 -7.46 -13.13 23.37
CA GLU A 322 -8.25 -12.74 22.20
C GLU A 322 -7.57 -13.18 20.89
N ALA A 323 -6.28 -12.94 20.73
CA ALA A 323 -5.54 -13.38 19.56
C ALA A 323 -5.59 -14.92 19.38
N GLU A 324 -5.40 -15.68 20.45
CA GLU A 324 -5.50 -17.15 20.42
C GLU A 324 -6.91 -17.62 20.04
N GLN A 325 -7.95 -16.96 20.57
CA GLN A 325 -9.34 -17.27 20.25
C GLN A 325 -9.63 -17.01 18.76
N ILE A 326 -9.22 -15.86 18.23
CA ILE A 326 -9.39 -15.50 16.82
C ILE A 326 -8.69 -16.52 15.91
N LEU A 327 -7.41 -16.80 16.15
CA LEU A 327 -6.64 -17.75 15.34
C LEU A 327 -7.29 -19.12 15.29
N LYS A 328 -7.73 -19.62 16.46
CA LYS A 328 -8.42 -20.89 16.58
C LYS A 328 -9.76 -20.88 15.81
N ALA A 329 -10.52 -19.82 15.94
CA ALA A 329 -11.82 -19.69 15.26
C ALA A 329 -11.65 -19.62 13.74
N MET A 330 -10.72 -18.81 13.24
CA MET A 330 -10.41 -18.70 11.81
C MET A 330 -9.99 -20.04 11.21
N ASN A 331 -9.06 -20.75 11.86
CA ASN A 331 -8.60 -22.04 11.35
C ASN A 331 -9.66 -23.14 11.43
N LYS A 332 -10.54 -23.09 12.42
CA LYS A 332 -11.61 -24.09 12.60
C LYS A 332 -12.81 -23.85 11.70
N ARG A 333 -13.19 -22.60 11.46
CA ARG A 333 -14.48 -22.25 10.84
C ARG A 333 -14.36 -21.68 9.43
N LEU A 334 -13.26 -20.96 9.14
CA LEU A 334 -13.09 -20.29 7.84
C LEU A 334 -12.12 -21.00 6.92
N TRP A 335 -11.17 -21.79 7.45
CA TRP A 335 -10.24 -22.53 6.63
C TRP A 335 -10.93 -23.66 5.85
N MET A 336 -10.81 -23.64 4.53
CA MET A 336 -11.36 -24.65 3.62
C MET A 336 -10.27 -25.60 3.16
N GLN A 337 -10.06 -26.67 3.89
CA GLN A 337 -8.97 -27.62 3.62
C GLN A 337 -8.99 -28.17 2.17
N GLY A 338 -10.17 -28.40 1.60
CA GLY A 338 -10.30 -28.91 0.23
C GLY A 338 -9.93 -27.90 -0.87
N LYS A 339 -9.89 -26.59 -0.52
CA LYS A 339 -9.52 -25.50 -1.42
C LYS A 339 -8.16 -24.90 -1.09
N GLY A 340 -7.64 -25.13 0.12
CA GLY A 340 -6.38 -24.59 0.57
C GLY A 340 -6.38 -23.08 0.80
N CYS A 341 -7.52 -22.50 1.16
CA CYS A 341 -7.65 -21.08 1.48
C CYS A 341 -8.76 -20.83 2.51
N TRP A 342 -8.82 -19.62 3.06
CA TRP A 342 -9.94 -19.20 3.91
C TRP A 342 -11.13 -18.80 3.06
N ALA A 343 -12.34 -19.07 3.56
CA ALA A 343 -13.58 -18.57 2.98
C ALA A 343 -13.60 -17.04 3.05
N GLU A 344 -14.31 -16.39 2.15
CA GLU A 344 -14.50 -14.94 2.18
C GLU A 344 -15.15 -14.52 3.50
N TYR A 345 -16.24 -15.15 3.85
CA TYR A 345 -16.92 -15.02 5.15
C TYR A 345 -17.84 -16.22 5.43
N GLN A 346 -18.32 -16.28 6.67
CA GLN A 346 -19.38 -17.21 7.07
C GLN A 346 -20.63 -16.43 7.40
N ASP A 347 -21.79 -16.85 6.91
CA ASP A 347 -23.08 -16.21 7.24
C ASP A 347 -23.29 -16.14 8.75
N PHE A 348 -23.75 -14.99 9.22
CA PHE A 348 -24.11 -14.78 10.63
C PHE A 348 -25.33 -15.61 11.04
N MET A 349 -26.32 -15.75 10.15
CA MET A 349 -27.60 -16.36 10.42
C MET A 349 -27.92 -17.54 9.49
N GLY A 350 -29.01 -18.20 9.76
CA GLY A 350 -29.52 -19.30 8.95
C GLY A 350 -28.61 -20.53 9.03
N HIS A 351 -28.20 -21.03 7.89
CA HIS A 351 -27.35 -22.23 7.79
C HIS A 351 -25.87 -21.95 8.04
N ARG A 352 -25.47 -20.72 8.34
CA ARG A 352 -24.07 -20.30 8.54
C ARG A 352 -23.15 -20.81 7.43
N ARG A 353 -23.54 -20.62 6.19
CA ARG A 353 -22.80 -21.07 5.02
C ARG A 353 -21.48 -20.33 4.90
N LEU A 354 -20.46 -21.05 4.42
CA LEU A 354 -19.22 -20.45 3.99
C LEU A 354 -19.36 -19.92 2.56
N HIS A 355 -18.85 -18.72 2.31
CA HIS A 355 -18.70 -18.15 0.98
C HIS A 355 -17.32 -18.55 0.47
N GLU A 356 -17.32 -19.57 -0.38
CA GLU A 356 -16.13 -20.37 -0.73
C GLU A 356 -15.30 -19.79 -1.86
N SER A 357 -15.56 -18.58 -2.29
CA SER A 357 -14.86 -17.88 -3.36
C SER A 357 -14.26 -16.58 -2.83
N PRO A 358 -13.11 -16.65 -2.12
CA PRO A 358 -12.50 -15.46 -1.54
C PRO A 358 -11.96 -14.51 -2.60
N GLY A 359 -12.04 -13.20 -2.31
CA GLY A 359 -11.32 -12.17 -3.02
C GLY A 359 -9.85 -12.10 -2.61
N LEU A 360 -9.05 -11.32 -3.34
CA LEU A 360 -7.62 -11.14 -3.03
C LEU A 360 -7.37 -10.67 -1.60
N TRP A 361 -8.22 -9.77 -1.09
CA TRP A 361 -8.10 -9.22 0.26
C TRP A 361 -8.22 -10.28 1.36
N THR A 362 -9.02 -11.31 1.16
CA THR A 362 -9.09 -12.45 2.08
C THR A 362 -7.77 -13.21 2.13
N ILE A 363 -7.16 -13.43 0.97
CA ILE A 363 -5.90 -14.17 0.86
C ILE A 363 -4.76 -13.38 1.48
N TYR A 364 -4.49 -12.16 1.00
CA TYR A 364 -3.31 -11.44 1.46
C TYR A 364 -3.41 -10.98 2.92
N HIS A 365 -4.60 -10.66 3.44
CA HIS A 365 -4.73 -10.30 4.86
C HIS A 365 -4.45 -11.46 5.80
N ALA A 366 -4.87 -12.67 5.45
CA ALA A 366 -4.55 -13.84 6.27
C ALA A 366 -3.03 -14.10 6.34
N LEU A 367 -2.30 -13.81 5.26
CA LEU A 367 -0.84 -13.95 5.22
C LEU A 367 -0.15 -12.78 5.94
N ASP A 368 -0.51 -11.55 5.59
CA ASP A 368 0.14 -10.34 6.11
C ASP A 368 -0.13 -10.12 7.61
N SER A 369 -1.18 -10.75 8.15
CA SER A 369 -1.51 -10.76 9.57
C SER A 369 -0.93 -11.94 10.35
N ASP A 370 -0.07 -12.75 9.76
CA ASP A 370 0.54 -13.95 10.37
C ASP A 370 -0.50 -15.01 10.84
N VAL A 371 -1.66 -15.09 10.20
CA VAL A 371 -2.67 -16.15 10.45
C VAL A 371 -2.23 -17.45 9.81
N ALA A 372 -1.65 -17.36 8.61
CA ALA A 372 -1.21 -18.49 7.82
C ALA A 372 0.07 -19.12 8.38
N ASP A 373 0.09 -20.44 8.52
CA ASP A 373 1.36 -21.16 8.55
C ASP A 373 2.00 -21.20 7.14
N PRO A 374 3.29 -21.59 7.01
CA PRO A 374 3.96 -21.59 5.70
C PRO A 374 3.27 -22.44 4.63
N PHE A 375 2.66 -23.55 5.02
CA PHE A 375 1.96 -24.43 4.08
C PHE A 375 0.60 -23.85 3.67
N GLN A 376 -0.13 -23.28 4.63
CA GLN A 376 -1.37 -22.54 4.35
C GLN A 376 -1.11 -21.34 3.43
N ALA A 377 -0.03 -20.59 3.66
CA ALA A 377 0.37 -19.46 2.81
C ALA A 377 0.65 -19.91 1.37
N TYR A 378 1.39 -21.02 1.21
CA TYR A 378 1.62 -21.62 -0.11
C TYR A 378 0.30 -22.03 -0.79
N GLN A 379 -0.57 -22.75 -0.08
CA GLN A 379 -1.85 -23.19 -0.63
C GLN A 379 -2.76 -22.03 -1.01
N ALA A 380 -2.87 -21.01 -0.14
CA ALA A 380 -3.72 -19.85 -0.39
C ALA A 380 -3.26 -19.03 -1.60
N THR A 381 -1.95 -18.91 -1.81
CA THR A 381 -1.44 -18.27 -3.03
C THR A 381 -1.64 -19.15 -4.28
N ARG A 382 -1.67 -20.48 -4.16
CA ARG A 382 -2.05 -21.38 -5.26
C ARG A 382 -3.51 -21.22 -5.68
N TYR A 383 -4.41 -20.93 -4.74
CA TYR A 383 -5.79 -20.58 -5.06
C TYR A 383 -5.85 -19.34 -5.98
N VAL A 384 -5.04 -18.33 -5.73
CA VAL A 384 -4.97 -17.15 -6.63
C VAL A 384 -4.52 -17.54 -8.03
N ASP A 385 -3.53 -18.43 -8.17
CA ASP A 385 -3.04 -18.88 -9.48
C ASP A 385 -4.12 -19.57 -10.32
N THR A 386 -5.04 -20.30 -9.67
CA THR A 386 -5.97 -21.20 -10.36
C THR A 386 -7.39 -20.67 -10.47
N GLU A 387 -7.84 -19.86 -9.53
CA GLU A 387 -9.25 -19.45 -9.41
C GLU A 387 -9.48 -17.97 -9.74
N ILE A 388 -8.44 -17.13 -9.62
CA ILE A 388 -8.56 -15.70 -9.91
C ILE A 388 -8.23 -15.44 -11.38
N PRO A 389 -9.05 -14.66 -12.12
CA PRO A 389 -8.77 -14.34 -13.52
C PRO A 389 -7.44 -13.60 -13.70
N HIS A 390 -6.63 -14.10 -14.63
CA HIS A 390 -5.37 -13.48 -15.06
C HIS A 390 -5.60 -12.72 -16.36
N ILE A 391 -5.18 -11.46 -16.37
CA ILE A 391 -5.39 -10.52 -17.47
C ILE A 391 -4.03 -10.21 -18.09
N PRO A 392 -3.77 -10.66 -19.34
CA PRO A 392 -2.48 -10.45 -19.99
C PRO A 392 -2.12 -8.97 -20.13
N VAL A 393 -0.86 -8.63 -19.91
CA VAL A 393 -0.27 -7.30 -20.13
C VAL A 393 0.54 -7.35 -21.41
N TYR A 394 0.16 -6.53 -22.40
CA TYR A 394 0.77 -6.49 -23.73
C TYR A 394 1.33 -5.11 -24.06
N ALA A 395 2.50 -5.11 -24.68
CA ALA A 395 3.03 -3.97 -25.42
C ALA A 395 3.99 -4.44 -26.51
N ASP A 396 4.15 -3.64 -27.56
CA ASP A 396 5.16 -3.91 -28.59
C ASP A 396 6.57 -3.91 -27.99
N GLY A 397 7.28 -5.03 -28.17
CA GLY A 397 8.62 -5.21 -27.63
C GLY A 397 8.69 -5.66 -26.16
N LEU A 398 7.55 -5.87 -25.52
CA LEU A 398 7.49 -6.49 -24.21
C LEU A 398 7.53 -8.02 -24.37
N GLU A 399 8.32 -8.68 -23.53
CA GLU A 399 8.34 -10.13 -23.42
C GLU A 399 6.95 -10.67 -23.03
N GLU A 400 6.55 -11.81 -23.59
CA GLU A 400 5.28 -12.43 -23.27
C GLU A 400 5.28 -13.06 -21.85
N GLY A 401 4.08 -13.23 -21.29
CA GLY A 401 3.88 -13.94 -20.02
C GLY A 401 3.67 -13.04 -18.80
N TYR A 402 3.59 -11.72 -19.00
CA TYR A 402 3.12 -10.81 -17.94
C TYR A 402 1.61 -10.80 -17.90
N ALA A 403 1.06 -10.81 -16.68
CA ALA A 403 -0.36 -10.68 -16.43
C ALA A 403 -0.60 -9.96 -15.10
N THR A 404 -1.57 -9.07 -15.10
CA THR A 404 -2.21 -8.62 -13.86
C THR A 404 -3.34 -9.59 -13.51
N ILE A 405 -4.00 -9.39 -12.36
CA ILE A 405 -5.08 -10.26 -11.88
C ILE A 405 -6.29 -9.44 -11.50
N ALA A 406 -7.47 -10.04 -11.65
CA ALA A 406 -8.70 -9.47 -11.10
C ALA A 406 -8.71 -9.60 -9.57
N THR A 407 -9.52 -8.78 -8.92
CA THR A 407 -9.69 -8.83 -7.45
C THR A 407 -10.49 -10.04 -6.98
N THR A 408 -11.39 -10.52 -7.82
CA THR A 408 -12.26 -11.68 -7.57
C THR A 408 -12.60 -12.39 -8.87
N ASN A 409 -13.26 -13.54 -8.77
CA ASN A 409 -13.93 -14.21 -9.88
C ASN A 409 -15.47 -14.05 -9.83
N TRP A 410 -15.95 -13.04 -9.11
CA TRP A 410 -17.39 -12.83 -8.92
C TRP A 410 -18.05 -12.13 -10.11
N LEU A 411 -19.34 -12.32 -10.27
CA LEU A 411 -20.17 -11.65 -11.26
C LEU A 411 -21.36 -10.98 -10.58
N PRO A 412 -21.84 -9.84 -11.09
CA PRO A 412 -21.31 -9.06 -12.21
C PRO A 412 -20.07 -8.25 -11.84
N TYR A 413 -19.36 -7.75 -12.86
CA TYR A 413 -18.31 -6.73 -12.67
C TYR A 413 -18.92 -5.47 -12.04
N SER A 414 -18.24 -4.95 -11.02
CA SER A 414 -18.66 -3.68 -10.42
C SER A 414 -17.47 -3.05 -9.70
N TRP A 415 -17.10 -1.84 -10.08
CA TRP A 415 -15.97 -1.13 -9.48
C TRP A 415 -14.71 -2.00 -9.46
N SER A 416 -14.12 -2.18 -8.27
CA SER A 416 -12.99 -3.08 -8.07
C SER A 416 -13.36 -4.56 -7.94
N ILE A 417 -14.65 -4.92 -8.02
CA ILE A 417 -15.09 -6.32 -7.96
C ILE A 417 -14.95 -6.98 -9.32
N ASN A 418 -14.18 -8.06 -9.39
CA ASN A 418 -13.80 -8.77 -10.62
C ASN A 418 -13.15 -7.84 -11.68
N ASN A 419 -12.44 -6.84 -11.22
CA ASN A 419 -11.69 -5.88 -12.00
C ASN A 419 -10.26 -5.78 -11.47
N VAL A 420 -9.42 -4.97 -12.12
CA VAL A 420 -8.05 -4.74 -11.65
C VAL A 420 -8.04 -3.57 -10.66
N ALA A 421 -7.56 -3.83 -9.45
CA ALA A 421 -7.25 -2.82 -8.45
C ALA A 421 -5.78 -2.98 -8.05
N PHE A 422 -4.92 -2.04 -8.43
CA PHE A 422 -3.48 -2.23 -8.34
C PHE A 422 -2.97 -2.40 -6.91
N ALA A 423 -3.59 -1.74 -5.92
CA ALA A 423 -3.25 -1.96 -4.52
C ALA A 423 -3.52 -3.41 -4.08
N GLU A 424 -4.65 -3.99 -4.53
CA GLU A 424 -4.99 -5.38 -4.24
C GLU A 424 -4.02 -6.36 -4.91
N VAL A 425 -3.69 -6.10 -6.17
CA VAL A 425 -2.75 -6.92 -6.94
C VAL A 425 -1.35 -6.87 -6.32
N MET A 426 -0.86 -5.67 -5.97
CA MET A 426 0.45 -5.50 -5.36
C MET A 426 0.52 -6.06 -3.93
N HIS A 427 -0.56 -5.97 -3.15
CA HIS A 427 -0.62 -6.60 -1.82
C HIS A 427 -0.60 -8.13 -1.94
N THR A 428 -1.25 -8.66 -2.97
CA THR A 428 -1.17 -10.09 -3.31
C THR A 428 0.25 -10.48 -3.70
N ALA A 429 0.97 -9.67 -4.48
CA ALA A 429 2.38 -9.92 -4.78
C ALA A 429 3.25 -9.93 -3.50
N LEU A 430 2.98 -9.05 -2.54
CA LEU A 430 3.62 -9.09 -1.22
C LEU A 430 3.33 -10.41 -0.49
N ALA A 431 2.08 -10.87 -0.52
CA ALA A 431 1.70 -12.16 0.06
C ALA A 431 2.43 -13.34 -0.60
N TYR A 432 2.67 -13.31 -1.91
CA TYR A 432 3.51 -14.31 -2.58
C TYR A 432 4.96 -14.31 -2.08
N PHE A 433 5.57 -13.13 -1.85
CA PHE A 433 6.89 -13.05 -1.19
C PHE A 433 6.85 -13.66 0.21
N GLN A 434 5.82 -13.35 0.99
CA GLN A 434 5.62 -13.90 2.35
C GLN A 434 5.41 -15.43 2.32
N ALA A 435 4.77 -15.95 1.29
CA ALA A 435 4.59 -17.39 1.06
C ALA A 435 5.83 -18.12 0.52
N GLY A 436 6.95 -17.42 0.34
CA GLY A 436 8.19 -18.02 -0.19
C GLY A 436 8.14 -18.33 -1.69
N ARG A 437 7.36 -17.59 -2.47
CA ARG A 437 7.17 -17.72 -3.91
C ARG A 437 7.69 -16.50 -4.68
N PRO A 438 9.00 -16.23 -4.66
CA PRO A 438 9.58 -14.98 -5.15
C PRO A 438 9.42 -14.78 -6.67
N GLU A 439 9.45 -15.84 -7.46
CA GLU A 439 9.34 -15.73 -8.93
C GLU A 439 7.95 -15.26 -9.36
N GLU A 440 6.90 -15.85 -8.78
CA GLU A 440 5.51 -15.45 -9.03
C GLU A 440 5.25 -14.06 -8.46
N ALA A 441 5.77 -13.78 -7.27
CA ALA A 441 5.67 -12.47 -6.64
C ALA A 441 6.29 -11.37 -7.50
N TYR A 442 7.51 -11.58 -7.98
CA TYR A 442 8.20 -10.64 -8.85
C TYR A 442 7.47 -10.44 -10.18
N ARG A 443 6.99 -11.52 -10.80
CA ARG A 443 6.24 -11.44 -12.06
C ARG A 443 4.97 -10.62 -11.89
N LEU A 444 4.21 -10.86 -10.83
CA LEU A 444 2.99 -10.10 -10.55
C LEU A 444 3.29 -8.63 -10.21
N MET A 445 4.32 -8.37 -9.41
CA MET A 445 4.83 -7.03 -9.11
C MET A 445 5.20 -6.27 -10.39
N LYS A 446 6.02 -6.87 -11.26
CA LYS A 446 6.45 -6.25 -12.50
C LYS A 446 5.28 -6.00 -13.44
N SER A 447 4.36 -6.95 -13.55
CA SER A 447 3.13 -6.80 -14.35
C SER A 447 2.30 -5.60 -13.90
N SER A 448 2.17 -5.39 -12.59
CA SER A 448 1.43 -4.26 -12.02
C SER A 448 2.09 -2.93 -12.35
N PHE A 449 3.42 -2.84 -12.29
CA PHE A 449 4.13 -1.61 -12.65
C PHE A 449 4.09 -1.34 -14.15
N LEU A 450 4.23 -2.36 -14.97
CA LEU A 450 4.11 -2.21 -16.41
C LEU A 450 2.74 -1.68 -16.79
N ASP A 451 1.68 -2.30 -16.30
CA ASP A 451 0.30 -1.93 -16.63
C ASP A 451 -0.09 -0.57 -16.02
N GLY A 452 0.14 -0.37 -14.74
CA GLY A 452 -0.26 0.85 -14.03
C GLY A 452 0.59 2.07 -14.32
N MET A 453 1.89 1.89 -14.59
CA MET A 453 2.85 2.99 -14.69
C MET A 453 3.31 3.27 -16.11
N TYR A 454 3.59 2.24 -16.92
CA TYR A 454 4.18 2.41 -18.24
C TYR A 454 3.18 2.32 -19.38
N LEU A 455 2.20 1.43 -19.30
CA LEU A 455 1.24 1.13 -20.34
C LEU A 455 -0.13 1.74 -20.07
N GLY A 456 -0.40 2.13 -18.83
CA GLY A 456 -1.68 2.70 -18.43
C GLY A 456 -1.88 4.15 -18.91
N ASN A 457 -3.04 4.70 -18.61
CA ASN A 457 -3.42 6.06 -18.98
C ASN A 457 -2.60 7.16 -18.29
N SER A 458 -1.79 6.80 -17.30
CA SER A 458 -0.91 7.72 -16.58
C SER A 458 0.50 7.14 -16.48
N PRO A 459 1.20 6.99 -17.61
CA PRO A 459 2.54 6.43 -17.62
C PRO A 459 3.51 7.29 -16.80
N GLY A 460 4.41 6.64 -16.09
CA GLY A 460 5.41 7.29 -15.27
C GLY A 460 4.94 7.74 -13.89
N ASN A 461 3.68 7.49 -13.53
CA ASN A 461 3.15 7.80 -12.20
C ASN A 461 2.30 6.67 -11.64
N LEU A 462 2.88 5.88 -10.74
CA LEU A 462 2.24 4.74 -10.12
C LEU A 462 0.95 5.09 -9.33
N GLY A 463 0.87 6.27 -8.73
CA GLY A 463 -0.28 6.69 -7.94
C GLY A 463 -1.49 7.13 -8.76
N GLN A 464 -1.39 7.19 -10.07
CA GLN A 464 -2.46 7.70 -10.91
C GLN A 464 -3.33 6.62 -11.55
N VAL A 465 -2.82 5.41 -11.74
CA VAL A 465 -3.64 4.28 -12.16
C VAL A 465 -3.85 3.37 -10.97
N SER A 466 -5.01 3.47 -10.38
CA SER A 466 -5.36 2.74 -9.15
C SER A 466 -6.14 1.48 -9.45
N PHE A 467 -7.15 1.58 -10.30
CA PHE A 467 -7.85 0.45 -10.86
C PHE A 467 -8.61 0.82 -12.13
N TYR A 468 -9.08 -0.16 -12.87
CA TYR A 468 -9.98 0.02 -13.99
C TYR A 468 -11.11 -1.01 -13.99
N ASP A 469 -12.27 -0.58 -14.48
CA ASP A 469 -13.45 -1.40 -14.69
C ASP A 469 -13.50 -1.80 -16.17
N ALA A 470 -13.13 -3.05 -16.46
CA ALA A 470 -13.08 -3.56 -17.82
C ALA A 470 -14.47 -3.61 -18.49
N ALA A 471 -15.53 -3.78 -17.70
CA ALA A 471 -16.89 -3.85 -18.22
C ALA A 471 -17.42 -2.47 -18.67
N ARG A 472 -16.95 -1.39 -18.02
CA ARG A 472 -17.37 -0.01 -18.30
C ARG A 472 -16.36 0.76 -19.13
N GLY A 473 -15.13 0.28 -19.25
CA GLY A 473 -14.02 1.01 -19.84
C GLY A 473 -13.58 2.21 -19.01
N GLU A 474 -13.80 2.18 -17.72
CA GLU A 474 -13.48 3.24 -16.77
C GLU A 474 -12.14 3.00 -16.08
N CYS A 475 -11.44 4.08 -15.73
CA CYS A 475 -10.15 4.03 -15.08
C CYS A 475 -10.05 5.07 -13.97
N TYR A 476 -9.68 4.62 -12.76
CA TYR A 476 -9.33 5.48 -11.63
C TYR A 476 -7.84 5.65 -11.53
N ARG A 477 -7.36 6.87 -11.36
CA ARG A 477 -5.95 7.19 -11.56
C ARG A 477 -5.22 7.79 -10.37
N ASP A 478 -5.91 8.23 -9.35
CA ASP A 478 -5.28 9.09 -8.35
C ASP A 478 -5.35 8.62 -6.89
N PHE A 479 -5.64 7.34 -6.64
CA PHE A 479 -5.65 6.82 -5.28
C PHE A 479 -4.26 6.67 -4.68
N GLY A 480 -4.14 6.88 -3.36
CA GLY A 480 -2.90 6.79 -2.61
C GLY A 480 -2.54 5.39 -2.14
N ASP A 481 -3.51 4.48 -2.05
CA ASP A 481 -3.29 3.12 -1.59
C ASP A 481 -2.31 2.29 -2.45
N PRO A 482 -2.29 2.39 -3.80
CA PRO A 482 -1.26 1.74 -4.59
C PRO A 482 0.15 2.21 -4.23
N ILE A 483 0.33 3.49 -3.87
CA ILE A 483 1.63 4.06 -3.49
C ILE A 483 2.14 3.41 -2.19
N GLY A 484 1.27 3.31 -1.17
CA GLY A 484 1.64 2.73 0.11
C GLY A 484 1.95 1.23 0.00
N VAL A 485 1.12 0.49 -0.73
CA VAL A 485 1.36 -0.94 -0.95
C VAL A 485 2.61 -1.19 -1.81
N ALA A 486 2.84 -0.39 -2.87
CA ALA A 486 4.06 -0.49 -3.67
C ALA A 486 5.33 -0.22 -2.85
N SER A 487 5.27 0.72 -1.91
CA SER A 487 6.38 0.99 -0.98
C SER A 487 6.71 -0.25 -0.13
N ARG A 488 5.71 -0.89 0.45
CA ARG A 488 5.88 -2.14 1.20
C ARG A 488 6.36 -3.30 0.30
N LEU A 489 5.73 -3.46 -0.85
CA LEU A 489 6.07 -4.52 -1.80
C LEU A 489 7.53 -4.44 -2.24
N LEU A 490 8.01 -3.23 -2.54
CA LEU A 490 9.40 -3.02 -2.90
C LEU A 490 10.34 -3.31 -1.72
N VAL A 491 10.09 -2.69 -0.56
CA VAL A 491 11.00 -2.74 0.59
C VAL A 491 10.88 -4.06 1.35
N GLN A 492 9.68 -4.48 1.70
CA GLN A 492 9.42 -5.67 2.53
C GLN A 492 9.30 -6.95 1.70
N GLY A 493 8.88 -6.85 0.44
CA GLY A 493 8.74 -7.98 -0.49
C GLY A 493 10.03 -8.26 -1.26
N LEU A 494 10.35 -7.42 -2.25
CA LEU A 494 11.48 -7.66 -3.15
C LEU A 494 12.83 -7.61 -2.43
N TYR A 495 13.08 -6.58 -1.61
CA TYR A 495 14.31 -6.48 -0.82
C TYR A 495 14.24 -7.21 0.52
N GLY A 496 13.05 -7.57 0.97
CA GLY A 496 12.81 -8.37 2.16
C GLY A 496 13.25 -7.73 3.46
N ILE A 497 13.26 -6.40 3.57
CA ILE A 497 13.72 -5.66 4.75
C ILE A 497 12.56 -5.61 5.77
N LEU A 498 12.73 -6.33 6.86
CA LEU A 498 11.71 -6.53 7.90
C LEU A 498 12.29 -6.14 9.27
N PRO A 499 12.28 -4.85 9.63
CA PRO A 499 12.77 -4.41 10.94
C PRO A 499 11.78 -4.78 12.05
N ASP A 500 12.35 -5.17 13.18
CA ASP A 500 11.69 -5.37 14.47
C ASP A 500 12.53 -4.65 15.53
N VAL A 501 12.54 -3.31 15.42
CA VAL A 501 13.36 -2.45 16.27
C VAL A 501 12.95 -2.53 17.74
N LEU A 502 11.67 -2.83 18.02
CA LEU A 502 11.17 -3.08 19.38
C LEU A 502 11.92 -4.23 20.07
N ASN A 503 12.29 -5.27 19.33
CA ASN A 503 13.06 -6.41 19.83
C ASN A 503 14.57 -6.31 19.51
N GLY A 504 15.04 -5.18 18.97
CA GLY A 504 16.43 -5.00 18.57
C GLY A 504 16.88 -5.94 17.44
N LYS A 505 15.98 -6.32 16.54
CA LYS A 505 16.19 -7.30 15.48
C LYS A 505 15.81 -6.75 14.11
N MET A 506 16.38 -7.36 13.08
CA MET A 506 15.98 -7.15 11.70
C MET A 506 16.14 -8.45 10.92
N VAL A 507 15.14 -8.81 10.13
CA VAL A 507 15.24 -9.89 9.17
C VAL A 507 15.39 -9.29 7.77
N ILE A 508 16.31 -9.82 6.98
CA ILE A 508 16.38 -9.56 5.54
C ILE A 508 16.13 -10.87 4.82
N ARG A 509 15.06 -10.91 4.03
CA ARG A 509 14.62 -12.07 3.23
C ARG A 509 14.45 -11.64 1.77
N PRO A 510 15.54 -11.58 0.98
CA PRO A 510 15.46 -11.12 -0.40
C PRO A 510 14.54 -12.01 -1.24
N GLY A 511 13.64 -11.37 -1.99
CA GLY A 511 12.78 -12.02 -2.97
C GLY A 511 13.27 -11.86 -4.41
N PHE A 512 14.60 -11.80 -4.60
CA PHE A 512 15.15 -11.60 -5.94
C PHE A 512 14.93 -12.81 -6.84
N PRO A 513 14.57 -12.59 -8.12
CA PRO A 513 14.57 -13.66 -9.12
C PRO A 513 15.90 -14.40 -9.18
N ALA A 514 15.84 -15.70 -9.42
CA ALA A 514 17.03 -16.57 -9.39
C ALA A 514 18.10 -16.16 -10.41
N GLU A 515 17.70 -15.59 -11.54
CA GLU A 515 18.60 -15.10 -12.59
C GLU A 515 19.31 -13.79 -12.26
N TRP A 516 18.90 -13.07 -11.21
CA TRP A 516 19.54 -11.80 -10.88
C TRP A 516 20.95 -12.00 -10.32
N SER A 517 21.88 -11.23 -10.88
CA SER A 517 23.26 -11.20 -10.44
C SER A 517 23.60 -10.02 -9.53
N LYS A 518 22.70 -9.03 -9.43
CA LYS A 518 22.88 -7.86 -8.57
C LYS A 518 21.53 -7.24 -8.20
N ALA A 519 21.50 -6.61 -7.04
CA ALA A 519 20.42 -5.71 -6.64
C ALA A 519 20.92 -4.77 -5.54
N SER A 520 20.47 -3.53 -5.54
CA SER A 520 20.75 -2.61 -4.44
C SER A 520 19.58 -1.71 -4.13
N ILE A 521 19.47 -1.34 -2.86
CA ILE A 521 18.54 -0.34 -2.35
C ILE A 521 19.26 0.58 -1.37
N SER A 522 18.94 1.86 -1.42
CA SER A 522 19.39 2.83 -0.43
C SER A 522 18.19 3.65 0.04
N LEU A 523 17.92 3.52 1.32
CA LEU A 523 16.91 4.24 2.09
C LEU A 523 17.61 5.00 3.23
N PRO A 524 16.95 5.95 3.90
CA PRO A 524 17.53 6.62 5.07
C PRO A 524 18.05 5.65 6.14
N ASP A 525 17.30 4.58 6.44
CA ASP A 525 17.63 3.63 7.51
C ASP A 525 18.59 2.54 7.13
N ILE A 526 18.74 2.23 5.83
CA ILE A 526 19.49 1.08 5.38
C ILE A 526 20.01 1.25 3.95
N THR A 527 21.22 0.77 3.73
CA THR A 527 21.77 0.50 2.40
C THR A 527 22.08 -0.98 2.29
N TYR A 528 21.60 -1.58 1.21
CA TYR A 528 21.73 -3.01 1.00
C TYR A 528 22.14 -3.29 -0.45
N HIS A 529 23.24 -4.05 -0.64
CA HIS A 529 23.75 -4.48 -1.93
C HIS A 529 23.86 -5.99 -1.97
N PHE A 530 23.35 -6.58 -3.01
CA PHE A 530 23.54 -7.97 -3.39
C PHE A 530 24.30 -8.04 -4.71
N VAL A 531 25.31 -8.91 -4.75
CA VAL A 531 26.06 -9.24 -5.97
C VAL A 531 26.36 -10.73 -5.98
N ARG A 532 26.12 -11.36 -7.12
CA ARG A 532 26.51 -12.76 -7.40
C ARG A 532 27.71 -12.77 -8.32
N GLU A 533 28.82 -13.25 -7.80
CA GLU A 533 30.08 -13.39 -8.54
C GLU A 533 30.46 -14.86 -8.59
N ASN A 534 30.39 -15.47 -9.79
CA ASN A 534 30.61 -16.91 -9.99
C ASN A 534 29.76 -17.76 -9.04
N ASP A 535 30.42 -18.44 -8.08
CA ASP A 535 29.79 -19.31 -7.10
C ASP A 535 29.59 -18.67 -5.73
N THR A 536 29.72 -17.34 -5.62
CA THR A 536 29.61 -16.62 -4.36
C THR A 536 28.53 -15.57 -4.43
N ASP A 537 27.60 -15.59 -3.47
CA ASP A 537 26.61 -14.55 -3.25
C ASP A 537 27.13 -13.63 -2.13
N ILE A 538 27.22 -12.33 -2.42
CA ILE A 538 27.77 -11.32 -1.53
C ILE A 538 26.68 -10.33 -1.15
N TYR A 539 26.47 -10.17 0.15
CA TYR A 539 25.51 -9.23 0.72
C TYR A 539 26.27 -8.18 1.54
N ARG A 540 26.11 -6.90 1.21
CA ARG A 540 26.65 -5.78 1.97
C ARG A 540 25.49 -4.97 2.52
N ILE A 541 25.40 -4.90 3.84
CA ILE A 541 24.29 -4.28 4.55
C ILE A 541 24.85 -3.25 5.52
N GLU A 542 24.40 -2.01 5.39
CA GLU A 542 24.71 -0.92 6.29
C GLU A 542 23.42 -0.39 6.89
N GLN A 543 23.21 -0.60 8.17
CA GLN A 543 22.04 -0.13 8.90
C GLN A 543 22.34 1.21 9.61
N ARG A 544 21.35 2.09 9.64
CA ARG A 544 21.40 3.42 10.26
C ARG A 544 20.25 3.66 11.23
N PHE A 545 19.66 2.59 11.78
CA PHE A 545 18.68 2.69 12.85
C PHE A 545 19.31 3.33 14.10
N LYS A 546 18.47 3.92 14.98
CA LYS A 546 18.91 4.60 16.21
C LYS A 546 19.77 3.72 17.12
N ALA A 547 19.52 2.41 17.11
CA ALA A 547 20.33 1.41 17.80
C ALA A 547 20.71 0.29 16.83
N PRO A 548 21.87 -0.36 17.03
CA PRO A 548 22.24 -1.53 16.24
C PRO A 548 21.22 -2.66 16.40
N LEU A 549 20.82 -3.25 15.30
CA LEU A 549 19.89 -4.38 15.26
C LEU A 549 20.66 -5.69 15.02
N ALA A 550 20.26 -6.75 15.71
CA ALA A 550 20.72 -8.08 15.37
C ALA A 550 20.11 -8.50 14.02
N LEU A 551 20.97 -8.74 13.03
CA LEU A 551 20.55 -9.10 11.69
C LEU A 551 20.42 -10.61 11.54
N THR A 552 19.30 -11.06 10.99
CA THR A 552 19.11 -12.41 10.46
C THR A 552 18.93 -12.31 8.94
N LEU A 553 19.79 -12.97 8.18
CA LEU A 553 19.69 -13.03 6.74
C LEU A 553 19.10 -14.38 6.33
N GLN A 554 17.97 -14.37 5.62
CA GLN A 554 17.28 -15.56 5.13
C GLN A 554 17.31 -15.55 3.60
N VAL A 555 18.12 -16.42 3.00
CA VAL A 555 18.33 -16.41 1.55
C VAL A 555 17.86 -17.69 0.89
N ASN A 556 17.17 -17.54 -0.24
CA ASN A 556 16.84 -18.66 -1.10
C ASN A 556 18.10 -19.21 -1.75
N VAL A 557 18.31 -20.52 -1.64
CA VAL A 557 19.49 -21.18 -2.19
C VAL A 557 19.14 -21.88 -3.49
N GLY A 558 19.56 -21.31 -4.60
CA GLY A 558 19.48 -21.90 -5.92
C GLY A 558 20.64 -22.83 -6.26
N ARG A 559 21.27 -23.47 -5.27
CA ARG A 559 22.48 -24.28 -5.43
C ARG A 559 22.38 -25.59 -4.65
N GLU A 560 23.01 -26.63 -5.15
CA GLU A 560 22.98 -27.96 -4.51
C GLU A 560 23.79 -28.04 -3.21
N ARG A 561 24.82 -27.20 -3.06
CA ARG A 561 25.73 -27.22 -1.89
C ARG A 561 26.19 -25.83 -1.49
N ILE A 562 26.34 -25.66 -0.20
CA ILE A 562 26.98 -24.48 0.42
C ILE A 562 28.30 -24.96 1.02
N HIS A 563 29.41 -24.39 0.58
CA HIS A 563 30.76 -24.75 1.06
C HIS A 563 31.12 -24.00 2.33
N SER A 564 30.81 -22.70 2.41
CA SER A 564 31.07 -21.87 3.58
C SER A 564 30.17 -20.66 3.58
N VAL A 565 29.89 -20.16 4.79
CA VAL A 565 29.24 -18.88 5.02
C VAL A 565 30.19 -18.02 5.87
N LYS A 566 30.38 -16.76 5.47
CA LYS A 566 31.27 -15.84 6.19
C LYS A 566 30.57 -14.51 6.47
N VAL A 567 30.69 -14.05 7.69
CA VAL A 567 30.25 -12.71 8.09
C VAL A 567 31.50 -11.89 8.47
N ASN A 568 31.69 -10.77 7.79
CA ASN A 568 32.89 -9.90 7.96
C ASN A 568 34.21 -10.68 7.86
N GLY A 569 34.27 -11.64 6.91
CA GLY A 569 35.48 -12.46 6.63
C GLY A 569 35.66 -13.65 7.58
N LYS A 570 34.84 -13.83 8.60
CA LYS A 570 34.91 -14.96 9.53
C LYS A 570 33.84 -15.99 9.20
N GLU A 571 34.18 -17.27 9.24
CA GLU A 571 33.21 -18.35 9.12
C GLU A 571 32.22 -18.32 10.27
N VAL A 572 30.97 -18.57 9.95
CA VAL A 572 29.84 -18.60 10.89
C VAL A 572 28.98 -19.83 10.65
N ASP A 573 28.30 -20.25 11.71
CA ASP A 573 27.29 -21.29 11.62
C ASP A 573 26.07 -20.77 10.88
N TRP A 574 25.40 -21.67 10.20
CA TRP A 574 24.17 -21.42 9.46
C TRP A 574 23.25 -22.64 9.53
N SER A 575 21.97 -22.44 9.26
CA SER A 575 20.98 -23.53 9.23
C SER A 575 20.02 -23.38 8.07
N PHE A 576 19.31 -24.45 7.74
CA PHE A 576 18.14 -24.33 6.89
C PHE A 576 16.91 -23.90 7.71
N ALA A 577 16.04 -23.11 7.13
CA ALA A 577 14.72 -22.85 7.69
C ALA A 577 13.90 -24.15 7.75
N GLU A 578 13.20 -24.40 8.84
CA GLU A 578 12.48 -25.65 9.08
C GLU A 578 11.28 -25.86 8.14
N ALA A 579 10.65 -24.77 7.73
CA ALA A 579 9.49 -24.84 6.85
C ALA A 579 9.68 -23.89 5.68
N ALA A 580 10.04 -24.41 4.54
CA ALA A 580 10.09 -23.68 3.29
C ALA A 580 9.22 -24.37 2.26
N SER A 581 8.35 -23.60 1.60
CA SER A 581 7.72 -24.00 0.36
C SER A 581 8.55 -23.44 -0.79
N GLY A 582 8.94 -24.27 -1.73
CA GLY A 582 9.79 -23.84 -2.85
C GLY A 582 11.28 -24.10 -2.62
N TYR A 583 12.11 -23.05 -2.71
CA TYR A 583 13.56 -23.19 -2.54
C TYR A 583 13.96 -23.39 -1.08
N PRO A 584 15.05 -24.17 -0.81
CA PRO A 584 15.64 -24.16 0.52
C PRO A 584 16.08 -22.77 0.92
N VAL A 585 15.77 -22.39 2.15
CA VAL A 585 16.14 -21.09 2.72
C VAL A 585 17.24 -21.29 3.75
N VAL A 586 18.35 -20.60 3.57
CA VAL A 586 19.45 -20.56 4.53
C VAL A 586 19.26 -19.38 5.47
N VAL A 587 19.46 -19.64 6.75
CA VAL A 587 19.39 -18.67 7.84
C VAL A 587 20.80 -18.45 8.39
N ILE A 588 21.24 -17.19 8.39
CA ILE A 588 22.56 -16.74 8.82
C ILE A 588 22.42 -15.73 9.93
#